data_96722febec98a4c3b6b7958876879f33
#
_entry.id   96722febec98a4c3b6b7958876879f33
#
_cell.length_a   1.000
_cell.length_b   1.000
_cell.length_c   1.000
_cell.angle_alpha   90.00
_cell.angle_beta   90.00
_cell.angle_gamma   90.00
#
_symmetry.space_group_name_H-M   'P 1'
#
loop_
_entity.id
_entity.type
_entity.pdbx_description
1 polymer ?
#
loop_
_entity_poly.entity_id
_entity_poly.type
_entity_poly.pdbx_seq_one_letter_code
_entity_poly.pdbx_strand_id
1 'polypeptide(L)'
;VINLSYFLGSDHAPHVAIKLNILGMDNCFEAARLLKVKHTMYASSLAVNGRQTHYGNRPVTEADEVHGEYQYAKHKIINEWQAQDYTEKFGMLITGIRPANVTGPDKVRGSVDHVNIITEPARGNAISFPYKDAMRSPIHVDDIAEVFARVLLSEKPQHRIYNSGGVGISLGEIAEIVRGYLPDARISFDKETGGKEASGNYLIENARLVQEFGVQYRPYRERVLQIINDVRRDKGLPLVG
;
A
#
# COMPACT_ATOMS: atom_id res chain seq x y z
N VAL A 1 14.90 10.24 9.14
CA VAL A 1 14.29 10.78 7.90
C VAL A 1 13.37 9.73 7.29
N ILE A 2 12.21 10.15 6.74
CA ILE A 2 11.33 9.29 5.97
C ILE A 2 11.16 9.87 4.58
N ASN A 3 11.44 9.08 3.53
CA ASN A 3 11.16 9.45 2.14
C ASN A 3 9.95 8.67 1.61
N LEU A 4 8.82 9.35 1.43
CA LEU A 4 7.60 8.82 0.84
C LEU A 4 7.38 9.32 -0.59
N SER A 5 8.32 10.08 -1.14
CA SER A 5 8.17 10.70 -2.45
C SER A 5 8.15 9.66 -3.58
N TYR A 6 7.21 9.80 -4.49
CA TYR A 6 7.18 9.08 -5.75
C TYR A 6 6.41 9.87 -6.81
N PHE A 7 6.99 9.99 -8.00
CA PHE A 7 6.36 10.61 -9.15
C PHE A 7 5.62 9.56 -9.99
N LEU A 8 4.31 9.63 -10.02
CA LEU A 8 3.41 8.69 -10.73
C LEU A 8 3.20 9.02 -12.22
N GLY A 9 3.96 9.94 -12.78
CA GLY A 9 3.76 10.49 -14.13
C GLY A 9 3.88 9.48 -15.26
N SER A 10 2.85 8.64 -15.46
CA SER A 10 2.74 7.73 -16.60
C SER A 10 2.74 8.45 -17.96
N ASP A 11 2.29 9.71 -17.95
CA ASP A 11 2.14 10.53 -19.16
C ASP A 11 3.42 11.31 -19.54
N HIS A 12 4.49 11.16 -18.74
CA HIS A 12 5.77 11.82 -18.95
C HIS A 12 6.79 10.87 -19.58
N ALA A 13 7.80 11.45 -20.24
CA ALA A 13 8.88 10.67 -20.80
C ALA A 13 9.61 9.85 -19.70
N PRO A 14 10.02 8.60 -19.95
CA PRO A 14 10.60 7.71 -18.95
C PRO A 14 11.78 8.30 -18.17
N HIS A 15 12.63 9.14 -18.83
CA HIS A 15 13.78 9.77 -18.16
C HIS A 15 13.36 10.70 -17.02
N VAL A 16 12.17 11.34 -17.08
CA VAL A 16 11.66 12.20 -16.00
C VAL A 16 11.35 11.36 -14.77
N ALA A 17 10.66 10.24 -14.96
CA ALA A 17 10.36 9.31 -13.88
C ALA A 17 11.63 8.69 -13.26
N ILE A 18 12.61 8.31 -14.09
CA ILE A 18 13.92 7.80 -13.61
C ILE A 18 14.65 8.86 -12.80
N LYS A 19 14.73 10.11 -13.30
CA LYS A 19 15.38 11.21 -12.59
C LYS A 19 14.75 11.46 -11.24
N LEU A 20 13.41 11.46 -11.15
CA LEU A 20 12.71 11.77 -9.90
C LEU A 20 12.66 10.58 -8.95
N ASN A 21 12.42 9.37 -9.45
CA ASN A 21 12.17 8.20 -8.61
C ASN A 21 13.42 7.38 -8.27
N ILE A 22 14.41 7.35 -9.16
CA ILE A 22 15.65 6.61 -8.94
C ILE A 22 16.75 7.53 -8.46
N LEU A 23 17.11 8.55 -9.25
CA LEU A 23 18.15 9.50 -8.84
C LEU A 23 17.69 10.33 -7.62
N GLY A 24 16.40 10.72 -7.53
CA GLY A 24 15.86 11.41 -6.37
C GLY A 24 15.93 10.59 -5.08
N MET A 25 15.71 9.27 -5.15
CA MET A 25 15.89 8.38 -4.00
C MET A 25 17.37 8.25 -3.62
N ASP A 26 18.25 8.09 -4.61
CA ASP A 26 19.69 8.06 -4.42
C ASP A 26 20.20 9.32 -3.73
N ASN A 27 19.79 10.51 -4.22
CA ASN A 27 20.11 11.79 -3.58
C ASN A 27 19.62 11.87 -2.13
N CYS A 28 18.49 11.26 -1.79
CA CYS A 28 17.99 11.19 -0.42
C CYS A 28 18.91 10.35 0.47
N PHE A 29 19.33 9.18 0.00
CA PHE A 29 20.26 8.31 0.74
C PHE A 29 21.64 8.96 0.87
N GLU A 30 22.15 9.58 -0.18
CA GLU A 30 23.43 10.29 -0.14
C GLU A 30 23.40 11.51 0.82
N ALA A 31 22.33 12.30 0.78
CA ALA A 31 22.15 13.39 1.73
C ALA A 31 22.08 12.86 3.18
N ALA A 32 21.36 11.76 3.42
CA ALA A 32 21.30 11.14 4.73
C ALA A 32 22.69 10.63 5.20
N ARG A 33 23.48 10.08 4.29
CA ARG A 33 24.86 9.66 4.56
C ARG A 33 25.76 10.85 4.96
N LEU A 34 25.75 11.91 4.15
CA LEU A 34 26.56 13.10 4.39
C LEU A 34 26.20 13.83 5.69
N LEU A 35 24.90 13.86 6.02
CA LEU A 35 24.37 14.46 7.24
C LEU A 35 24.40 13.51 8.45
N LYS A 36 24.94 12.30 8.30
CA LYS A 36 25.01 11.27 9.34
C LYS A 36 23.67 11.03 10.03
N VAL A 37 22.60 10.93 9.23
CA VAL A 37 21.24 10.63 9.72
C VAL A 37 21.25 9.27 10.40
N LYS A 38 20.77 9.19 11.64
CA LYS A 38 20.79 7.95 12.46
C LYS A 38 19.95 6.84 11.87
N HIS A 39 18.77 7.16 11.32
CA HIS A 39 17.87 6.20 10.71
C HIS A 39 17.14 6.85 9.52
N THR A 40 17.22 6.20 8.37
CA THR A 40 16.52 6.61 7.14
C THR A 40 15.50 5.55 6.76
N MET A 41 14.28 5.98 6.48
CA MET A 41 13.23 5.10 5.99
C MET A 41 12.73 5.53 4.62
N TYR A 42 12.22 4.59 3.86
CA TYR A 42 11.59 4.86 2.57
C TYR A 42 10.37 3.96 2.33
N ALA A 43 9.44 4.45 1.51
CA ALA A 43 8.34 3.64 1.03
C ALA A 43 8.76 2.84 -0.22
N SER A 44 8.86 1.52 -0.07
CA SER A 44 8.79 0.57 -1.18
C SER A 44 7.32 0.32 -1.55
N SER A 45 6.94 -0.88 -1.94
CA SER A 45 5.55 -1.24 -2.27
C SER A 45 5.36 -2.75 -2.35
N LEU A 46 4.17 -3.23 -2.04
CA LEU A 46 3.77 -4.62 -2.36
C LEU A 46 3.89 -4.94 -3.86
N ALA A 47 3.87 -3.93 -4.72
CA ALA A 47 3.99 -4.08 -6.17
C ALA A 47 5.30 -4.73 -6.62
N VAL A 48 6.35 -4.68 -5.80
CA VAL A 48 7.62 -5.36 -6.09
C VAL A 48 7.45 -6.87 -6.22
N ASN A 49 6.46 -7.45 -5.53
CA ASN A 49 6.18 -8.87 -5.59
C ASN A 49 5.52 -9.30 -6.92
N GLY A 50 4.89 -8.39 -7.66
CA GLY A 50 4.16 -8.74 -8.88
C GLY A 50 2.81 -9.39 -8.57
N ARG A 51 2.43 -10.42 -9.34
CA ARG A 51 1.13 -11.09 -9.21
C ARG A 51 1.14 -12.21 -8.17
N GLN A 52 0.01 -12.45 -7.54
CA GLN A 52 -0.16 -13.58 -6.60
C GLN A 52 0.11 -14.93 -7.26
N THR A 53 -0.13 -15.06 -8.56
CA THR A 53 0.08 -16.31 -9.31
C THR A 53 1.53 -16.81 -9.28
N HIS A 54 2.51 -15.94 -9.06
CA HIS A 54 3.92 -16.36 -8.87
C HIS A 54 4.15 -17.16 -7.58
N TYR A 55 3.26 -17.00 -6.59
CA TYR A 55 3.41 -17.58 -5.25
C TYR A 55 2.31 -18.60 -4.90
N GLY A 56 1.34 -18.82 -5.80
CA GLY A 56 0.19 -19.68 -5.54
C GLY A 56 -0.73 -19.11 -4.45
N ASN A 57 -1.29 -19.99 -3.63
CA ASN A 57 -2.30 -19.64 -2.60
C ASN A 57 -1.66 -19.38 -1.22
N ARG A 58 -0.38 -19.08 -1.13
CA ARG A 58 0.28 -18.76 0.14
C ARG A 58 0.55 -17.27 0.29
N PRO A 59 0.65 -16.77 1.52
CA PRO A 59 1.12 -15.40 1.77
C PRO A 59 2.56 -15.22 1.27
N VAL A 60 2.85 -14.02 0.78
CA VAL A 60 4.17 -13.60 0.31
C VAL A 60 4.92 -12.96 1.46
N THR A 61 6.15 -13.43 1.66
CA THR A 61 7.07 -12.94 2.69
C THR A 61 8.10 -11.98 2.09
N GLU A 62 8.89 -11.32 2.93
CA GLU A 62 9.98 -10.46 2.47
C GLU A 62 11.19 -11.24 1.91
N ALA A 63 11.26 -12.54 2.16
CA ALA A 63 12.32 -13.41 1.65
C ALA A 63 12.03 -13.97 0.25
N ASP A 64 10.80 -13.80 -0.24
CA ASP A 64 10.41 -14.29 -1.55
C ASP A 64 11.01 -13.45 -2.68
N GLU A 65 11.28 -14.10 -3.82
CA GLU A 65 11.73 -13.44 -5.03
C GLU A 65 10.71 -12.40 -5.52
N VAL A 66 11.21 -11.25 -5.99
CA VAL A 66 10.36 -10.15 -6.48
C VAL A 66 10.13 -10.25 -7.99
N HIS A 67 8.87 -10.15 -8.40
CA HIS A 67 8.42 -10.30 -9.79
C HIS A 67 7.73 -9.04 -10.36
N GLY A 68 8.06 -7.85 -9.85
CA GLY A 68 7.45 -6.60 -10.32
C GLY A 68 7.54 -6.43 -11.84
N GLU A 69 6.39 -6.24 -12.52
CA GLU A 69 6.28 -6.30 -13.98
C GLU A 69 6.26 -4.93 -14.65
N TYR A 70 5.83 -3.87 -13.96
CA TYR A 70 5.63 -2.54 -14.54
C TYR A 70 6.56 -1.48 -13.93
N GLN A 71 6.68 -0.34 -14.59
CA GLN A 71 7.64 0.73 -14.28
C GLN A 71 7.70 1.07 -12.78
N TYR A 72 6.55 1.29 -12.13
CA TYR A 72 6.49 1.60 -10.71
C TYR A 72 7.15 0.51 -9.86
N ALA A 73 6.79 -0.76 -10.11
CA ALA A 73 7.36 -1.91 -9.40
C ALA A 73 8.88 -2.01 -9.61
N LYS A 74 9.35 -1.84 -10.86
CA LYS A 74 10.79 -1.87 -11.17
C LYS A 74 11.54 -0.74 -10.47
N HIS A 75 10.99 0.47 -10.43
CA HIS A 75 11.61 1.58 -9.68
C HIS A 75 11.71 1.26 -8.19
N LYS A 76 10.67 0.66 -7.59
CA LYS A 76 10.71 0.28 -6.17
C LYS A 76 11.73 -0.83 -5.89
N ILE A 77 11.88 -1.81 -6.79
CA ILE A 77 12.95 -2.83 -6.71
C ILE A 77 14.33 -2.18 -6.75
N ILE A 78 14.55 -1.20 -7.66
CA ILE A 78 15.82 -0.47 -7.72
C ILE A 78 16.05 0.33 -6.43
N ASN A 79 15.02 0.96 -5.85
CA ASN A 79 15.16 1.67 -4.59
C ASN A 79 15.54 0.73 -3.43
N GLU A 80 15.00 -0.48 -3.38
CA GLU A 80 15.39 -1.49 -2.39
C GLU A 80 16.86 -1.89 -2.56
N TRP A 81 17.32 -2.07 -3.79
CA TRP A 81 18.72 -2.35 -4.10
C TRP A 81 19.63 -1.16 -3.70
N GLN A 82 19.26 0.08 -4.02
CA GLN A 82 20.02 1.28 -3.59
C GLN A 82 20.15 1.32 -2.05
N ALA A 83 19.06 1.11 -1.32
CA ALA A 83 19.07 1.08 0.15
C ALA A 83 20.02 0.00 0.69
N GLN A 84 20.02 -1.19 0.06
CA GLN A 84 20.93 -2.27 0.43
C GLN A 84 22.39 -1.86 0.18
N ASP A 85 22.70 -1.27 -0.97
CA ASP A 85 24.05 -0.87 -1.37
C ASP A 85 24.63 0.18 -0.40
N TYR A 86 23.84 1.20 -0.03
CA TYR A 86 24.23 2.19 0.98
C TYR A 86 24.43 1.57 2.37
N THR A 87 23.59 0.61 2.75
CA THR A 87 23.77 -0.11 4.02
C THR A 87 25.04 -0.93 4.05
N GLU A 88 25.34 -1.65 2.96
CA GLU A 88 26.52 -2.53 2.88
C GLU A 88 27.83 -1.75 2.78
N LYS A 89 27.85 -0.67 1.99
CA LYS A 89 29.08 0.12 1.77
C LYS A 89 29.39 1.09 2.92
N PHE A 90 28.36 1.65 3.54
CA PHE A 90 28.55 2.75 4.48
C PHE A 90 28.01 2.45 5.90
N GLY A 91 27.48 1.26 6.15
CA GLY A 91 26.92 0.89 7.45
C GLY A 91 25.70 1.71 7.87
N MET A 92 24.98 2.29 6.90
CA MET A 92 23.80 3.11 7.19
C MET A 92 22.63 2.24 7.67
N LEU A 93 21.88 2.74 8.64
CA LEU A 93 20.59 2.16 9.01
C LEU A 93 19.52 2.69 8.05
N ILE A 94 19.15 1.87 7.08
CA ILE A 94 18.09 2.20 6.11
C ILE A 94 17.04 1.09 6.15
N THR A 95 15.77 1.46 6.36
CA THR A 95 14.66 0.52 6.45
C THR A 95 13.56 0.87 5.45
N GLY A 96 13.17 -0.09 4.64
CA GLY A 96 12.04 0.04 3.72
C GLY A 96 10.77 -0.60 4.28
N ILE A 97 9.64 -0.01 3.97
CA ILE A 97 8.34 -0.64 4.15
C ILE A 97 7.75 -0.91 2.77
N ARG A 98 7.15 -2.07 2.57
CA ARG A 98 6.31 -2.41 1.41
C ARG A 98 4.84 -2.25 1.78
N PRO A 99 4.25 -1.03 1.63
CA PRO A 99 2.84 -0.85 1.90
C PRO A 99 1.98 -1.68 0.97
N ALA A 100 0.91 -2.24 1.51
CA ALA A 100 -0.17 -2.84 0.74
C ALA A 100 -1.03 -1.76 0.05
N ASN A 101 -2.27 -2.06 -0.33
CA ASN A 101 -3.15 -1.09 -0.96
C ASN A 101 -3.64 -0.05 0.08
N VAL A 102 -2.86 1.01 0.28
CA VAL A 102 -3.23 2.04 1.25
C VAL A 102 -4.60 2.62 0.91
N THR A 103 -5.49 2.64 1.89
CA THR A 103 -6.90 3.01 1.78
C THR A 103 -7.21 4.16 2.74
N GLY A 104 -7.80 5.22 2.23
CA GLY A 104 -8.22 6.40 3.02
C GLY A 104 -9.13 7.29 2.19
N PRO A 105 -9.88 8.24 2.82
CA PRO A 105 -10.94 9.00 2.16
C PRO A 105 -10.43 9.89 1.01
N ASP A 106 -9.17 10.36 1.08
CA ASP A 106 -8.59 11.35 0.17
C ASP A 106 -7.64 10.78 -0.88
N LYS A 107 -7.58 9.46 -1.02
CA LYS A 107 -6.73 8.85 -2.02
C LYS A 107 -7.30 9.05 -3.42
N VAL A 108 -6.56 9.77 -4.29
CA VAL A 108 -6.99 10.15 -5.64
C VAL A 108 -6.08 9.63 -6.75
N ARG A 109 -4.99 8.93 -6.43
CA ARG A 109 -4.00 8.45 -7.41
C ARG A 109 -3.57 7.01 -7.16
N GLY A 110 -3.08 6.37 -8.22
CA GLY A 110 -2.69 4.96 -8.23
C GLY A 110 -3.89 4.02 -8.31
N SER A 111 -3.81 2.82 -7.73
CA SER A 111 -4.96 1.93 -7.60
C SER A 111 -5.95 2.53 -6.60
N VAL A 112 -7.16 2.85 -7.05
CA VAL A 112 -8.19 3.55 -6.27
C VAL A 112 -9.52 2.80 -6.19
N ASP A 113 -9.66 1.67 -6.86
CA ASP A 113 -10.91 0.90 -6.88
C ASP A 113 -11.36 0.44 -5.48
N HIS A 114 -10.41 -0.06 -4.65
CA HIS A 114 -10.64 -0.42 -3.25
C HIS A 114 -10.96 0.77 -2.33
N VAL A 115 -10.73 2.00 -2.79
CA VAL A 115 -11.12 3.23 -2.10
C VAL A 115 -12.47 3.70 -2.61
N ASN A 116 -12.61 3.81 -3.95
CA ASN A 116 -13.80 4.36 -4.58
C ASN A 116 -15.05 3.52 -4.29
N ILE A 117 -14.89 2.19 -4.14
CA ILE A 117 -15.99 1.29 -3.75
C ILE A 117 -16.59 1.64 -2.38
N ILE A 118 -15.83 2.33 -1.52
CA ILE A 118 -16.27 2.82 -0.21
C ILE A 118 -16.72 4.29 -0.31
N THR A 119 -15.90 5.13 -0.92
CA THR A 119 -16.07 6.58 -0.87
C THR A 119 -17.17 7.11 -1.78
N GLU A 120 -17.39 6.50 -2.97
CA GLU A 120 -18.46 6.94 -3.87
C GLU A 120 -19.85 6.65 -3.30
N PRO A 121 -20.15 5.43 -2.78
CA PRO A 121 -21.41 5.21 -2.07
C PRO A 121 -21.58 6.08 -0.84
N ALA A 122 -20.51 6.35 -0.09
CA ALA A 122 -20.55 7.24 1.06
C ALA A 122 -20.96 8.68 0.69
N ARG A 123 -20.65 9.13 -0.54
CA ARG A 123 -21.10 10.39 -1.14
C ARG A 123 -22.52 10.35 -1.73
N GLY A 124 -23.15 9.15 -1.79
CA GLY A 124 -24.44 8.93 -2.45
C GLY A 124 -24.34 8.64 -3.94
N ASN A 125 -23.14 8.44 -4.49
CA ASN A 125 -22.91 8.17 -5.90
C ASN A 125 -23.05 6.67 -6.23
N ALA A 126 -23.41 6.37 -7.47
CA ALA A 126 -23.31 5.02 -8.02
C ALA A 126 -21.90 4.76 -8.54
N ILE A 127 -21.46 3.50 -8.47
CA ILE A 127 -20.16 3.08 -9.03
C ILE A 127 -20.24 1.67 -9.62
N SER A 128 -19.47 1.44 -10.69
CA SER A 128 -19.36 0.12 -11.33
C SER A 128 -17.89 -0.29 -11.48
N PHE A 129 -17.65 -1.60 -11.41
CA PHE A 129 -16.32 -2.20 -11.59
C PHE A 129 -16.37 -3.36 -12.58
N PRO A 130 -15.27 -3.64 -13.31
CA PRO A 130 -15.24 -4.72 -14.29
C PRO A 130 -15.46 -6.11 -13.69
N TYR A 131 -14.89 -6.37 -12.49
CA TYR A 131 -14.88 -7.70 -11.88
C TYR A 131 -15.18 -7.66 -10.39
N LYS A 132 -16.10 -8.54 -9.95
CA LYS A 132 -16.45 -8.69 -8.55
C LYS A 132 -15.39 -9.41 -7.73
N ASP A 133 -14.74 -10.42 -8.32
CA ASP A 133 -13.69 -11.23 -7.69
C ASP A 133 -12.28 -10.61 -7.74
N ALA A 134 -12.14 -9.37 -8.23
CA ALA A 134 -10.86 -8.68 -8.23
C ALA A 134 -10.33 -8.50 -6.80
N MET A 135 -9.19 -9.12 -6.51
CA MET A 135 -8.58 -9.15 -5.18
C MET A 135 -7.74 -7.91 -4.92
N ARG A 136 -7.78 -7.44 -3.68
CA ARG A 136 -6.95 -6.35 -3.15
C ARG A 136 -6.41 -6.72 -1.77
N SER A 137 -5.43 -5.97 -1.31
CA SER A 137 -4.90 -6.08 0.05
C SER A 137 -4.96 -4.71 0.72
N PRO A 138 -6.16 -4.19 1.06
CA PRO A 138 -6.27 -2.87 1.69
C PRO A 138 -5.65 -2.84 3.08
N ILE A 139 -4.99 -1.71 3.37
CA ILE A 139 -4.54 -1.30 4.69
C ILE A 139 -4.95 0.16 4.92
N HIS A 140 -5.47 0.49 6.08
CA HIS A 140 -5.89 1.85 6.37
C HIS A 140 -4.70 2.81 6.48
N VAL A 141 -4.89 4.06 6.07
CA VAL A 141 -3.83 5.08 6.09
C VAL A 141 -3.27 5.31 7.50
N ASP A 142 -4.10 5.28 8.55
CA ASP A 142 -3.62 5.40 9.94
C ASP A 142 -2.77 4.19 10.36
N ASP A 143 -3.16 2.97 9.94
CA ASP A 143 -2.43 1.75 10.29
C ASP A 143 -1.04 1.75 9.65
N ILE A 144 -0.92 2.15 8.39
CA ILE A 144 0.39 2.23 7.74
C ILE A 144 1.24 3.39 8.27
N ALA A 145 0.62 4.51 8.64
CA ALA A 145 1.33 5.62 9.29
C ALA A 145 1.92 5.19 10.64
N GLU A 146 1.15 4.43 11.44
CA GLU A 146 1.64 3.86 12.70
C GLU A 146 2.81 2.89 12.47
N VAL A 147 2.77 2.05 11.43
CA VAL A 147 3.90 1.17 11.07
C VAL A 147 5.16 1.99 10.81
N PHE A 148 5.08 3.03 9.97
CA PHE A 148 6.23 3.89 9.71
C PHE A 148 6.76 4.54 10.98
N ALA A 149 5.88 5.03 11.86
CA ALA A 149 6.28 5.67 13.12
C ALA A 149 6.97 4.68 14.06
N ARG A 150 6.40 3.49 14.28
CA ARG A 150 6.98 2.47 15.16
C ARG A 150 8.35 2.01 14.70
N VAL A 151 8.51 1.74 13.40
CA VAL A 151 9.79 1.32 12.82
C VAL A 151 10.82 2.45 12.89
N LEU A 152 10.43 3.71 12.59
CA LEU A 152 11.34 4.86 12.65
C LEU A 152 11.86 5.11 14.08
N LEU A 153 10.99 4.97 15.09
CA LEU A 153 11.32 5.22 16.48
C LEU A 153 12.08 4.05 17.15
N SER A 154 12.19 2.93 16.47
CA SER A 154 13.03 1.82 16.93
C SER A 154 14.50 2.18 16.78
N GLU A 155 15.28 1.88 17.83
CA GLU A 155 16.74 2.14 17.81
C GLU A 155 17.49 1.26 16.80
N LYS A 156 17.03 0.02 16.62
CA LYS A 156 17.70 -0.95 15.77
C LYS A 156 16.71 -1.97 15.18
N PRO A 157 16.01 -1.63 14.09
CA PRO A 157 15.22 -2.60 13.35
C PRO A 157 16.08 -3.80 12.91
N GLN A 158 15.54 -5.01 13.11
CA GLN A 158 16.27 -6.26 12.83
C GLN A 158 16.35 -6.56 11.32
N HIS A 159 15.42 -6.02 10.54
CA HIS A 159 15.32 -6.27 9.11
C HIS A 159 15.41 -4.98 8.30
N ARG A 160 15.92 -5.08 7.07
CA ARG A 160 16.05 -3.97 6.13
C ARG A 160 14.73 -3.65 5.41
N ILE A 161 13.82 -4.62 5.34
CA ILE A 161 12.54 -4.51 4.64
C ILE A 161 11.44 -5.21 5.41
N TYR A 162 10.25 -4.60 5.43
CA TYR A 162 9.06 -5.14 6.07
C TYR A 162 7.85 -5.02 5.14
N ASN A 163 7.10 -6.10 5.01
CA ASN A 163 5.79 -6.07 4.40
C ASN A 163 4.78 -5.51 5.41
N SER A 164 3.92 -4.58 4.97
CA SER A 164 2.90 -4.05 5.88
C SER A 164 1.80 -5.05 6.22
N GLY A 165 1.65 -6.11 5.43
CA GLY A 165 0.43 -6.90 5.46
C GLY A 165 -0.73 -6.14 4.81
N GLY A 166 -1.94 -6.53 5.13
CA GLY A 166 -3.20 -6.03 4.60
C GLY A 166 -4.23 -7.16 4.59
N VAL A 167 -5.47 -6.84 4.32
CA VAL A 167 -6.55 -7.84 4.28
C VAL A 167 -6.74 -8.32 2.84
N GLY A 168 -6.42 -9.60 2.56
CA GLY A 168 -6.71 -10.20 1.25
C GLY A 168 -8.23 -10.31 1.05
N ILE A 169 -8.82 -9.43 0.23
CA ILE A 169 -10.27 -9.29 0.08
C ILE A 169 -10.64 -8.92 -1.36
N SER A 170 -11.76 -9.43 -1.85
CA SER A 170 -12.30 -9.07 -3.15
C SER A 170 -13.09 -7.75 -3.12
N LEU A 171 -13.24 -7.11 -4.27
CA LEU A 171 -14.12 -5.93 -4.39
C LEU A 171 -15.57 -6.29 -4.07
N GLY A 172 -16.02 -7.50 -4.38
CA GLY A 172 -17.35 -8.00 -4.01
C GLY A 172 -17.55 -8.04 -2.50
N GLU A 173 -16.59 -8.57 -1.75
CA GLU A 173 -16.66 -8.62 -0.28
C GLU A 173 -16.60 -7.21 0.33
N ILE A 174 -15.79 -6.29 -0.24
CA ILE A 174 -15.81 -4.88 0.18
C ILE A 174 -17.18 -4.26 -0.05
N ALA A 175 -17.81 -4.52 -1.21
CA ALA A 175 -19.16 -4.02 -1.51
C ALA A 175 -20.20 -4.52 -0.48
N GLU A 176 -20.11 -5.77 -0.04
CA GLU A 176 -21.02 -6.32 1.00
C GLU A 176 -20.80 -5.62 2.36
N ILE A 177 -19.55 -5.35 2.72
CA ILE A 177 -19.26 -4.57 3.93
C ILE A 177 -19.88 -3.16 3.84
N VAL A 178 -19.72 -2.49 2.69
CA VAL A 178 -20.29 -1.14 2.45
C VAL A 178 -21.81 -1.17 2.52
N ARG A 179 -22.47 -2.15 1.87
CA ARG A 179 -23.93 -2.31 1.93
C ARG A 179 -24.44 -2.60 3.35
N GLY A 180 -23.62 -3.25 4.18
CA GLY A 180 -23.95 -3.44 5.60
C GLY A 180 -24.12 -2.14 6.38
N TYR A 181 -23.44 -1.06 5.97
CA TYR A 181 -23.56 0.28 6.57
C TYR A 181 -24.42 1.25 5.74
N LEU A 182 -24.48 1.04 4.44
CA LEU A 182 -25.21 1.85 3.46
C LEU A 182 -26.10 0.93 2.61
N PRO A 183 -27.29 0.51 3.09
CA PRO A 183 -28.13 -0.46 2.40
C PRO A 183 -28.52 -0.06 0.98
N ASP A 184 -28.64 1.25 0.73
CA ASP A 184 -29.00 1.83 -0.58
C ASP A 184 -27.79 2.06 -1.51
N ALA A 185 -26.59 1.57 -1.14
CA ALA A 185 -25.38 1.72 -1.93
C ALA A 185 -25.49 1.07 -3.32
N ARG A 186 -25.36 1.90 -4.36
CA ARG A 186 -25.46 1.48 -5.78
C ARG A 186 -24.09 1.08 -6.30
N ILE A 187 -23.69 -0.17 -6.03
CA ILE A 187 -22.42 -0.77 -6.48
C ILE A 187 -22.77 -1.90 -7.46
N SER A 188 -22.18 -1.90 -8.64
CA SER A 188 -22.37 -2.93 -9.66
C SER A 188 -21.06 -3.49 -10.18
N PHE A 189 -21.13 -4.66 -10.80
CA PHE A 189 -20.03 -5.35 -11.42
C PHE A 189 -20.44 -5.86 -12.79
N ASP A 190 -19.55 -5.72 -13.80
CA ASP A 190 -19.82 -6.18 -15.15
C ASP A 190 -19.72 -7.71 -15.24
N LYS A 191 -18.82 -8.32 -14.45
CA LYS A 191 -18.57 -9.76 -14.41
C LYS A 191 -18.35 -10.25 -12.98
N GLU A 192 -18.84 -11.45 -12.70
CA GLU A 192 -18.66 -12.11 -11.39
C GLU A 192 -17.22 -12.61 -11.17
N THR A 193 -16.54 -13.07 -12.25
CA THR A 193 -15.22 -13.72 -12.20
C THR A 193 -14.30 -13.23 -13.29
N GLY A 194 -12.99 -13.53 -13.14
CA GLY A 194 -11.91 -13.17 -14.07
C GLY A 194 -11.00 -12.06 -13.58
N GLY A 195 -11.37 -11.35 -12.52
CA GLY A 195 -10.56 -10.29 -11.92
C GLY A 195 -9.45 -10.82 -11.00
N LYS A 196 -9.63 -12.01 -10.43
CA LYS A 196 -8.65 -12.61 -9.52
C LYS A 196 -7.31 -12.89 -10.22
N GLU A 197 -7.34 -13.39 -11.44
CA GLU A 197 -6.14 -13.67 -12.24
C GLU A 197 -5.40 -12.39 -12.65
N ALA A 198 -6.14 -11.30 -12.86
CA ALA A 198 -5.59 -9.99 -13.21
C ALA A 198 -5.14 -9.18 -11.98
N SER A 199 -5.43 -9.65 -10.77
CA SER A 199 -5.05 -8.97 -9.53
C SER A 199 -3.55 -9.06 -9.30
N GLY A 200 -2.99 -8.02 -8.65
CA GLY A 200 -1.63 -8.06 -8.14
C GLY A 200 -1.47 -9.03 -6.98
N ASN A 201 -0.43 -8.87 -6.19
CA ASN A 201 -0.28 -9.60 -4.95
C ASN A 201 -1.31 -9.12 -3.91
N TYR A 202 -1.98 -10.05 -3.24
CA TYR A 202 -3.05 -9.76 -2.28
C TYR A 202 -2.99 -10.62 -1.00
N LEU A 203 -2.13 -11.64 -0.95
CA LEU A 203 -1.84 -12.40 0.26
C LEU A 203 -0.43 -12.02 0.74
N ILE A 204 -0.36 -11.16 1.75
CA ILE A 204 0.90 -10.56 2.19
C ILE A 204 1.08 -10.86 3.68
N GLU A 205 2.17 -11.54 4.01
CA GLU A 205 2.57 -11.76 5.39
C GLU A 205 3.20 -10.51 6.00
N ASN A 206 2.95 -10.26 7.27
CA ASN A 206 3.59 -9.19 8.05
C ASN A 206 4.18 -9.68 9.38
N ALA A 207 4.58 -10.94 9.44
CA ALA A 207 5.06 -11.57 10.67
C ALA A 207 6.24 -10.81 11.29
N ARG A 208 7.14 -10.24 10.47
CA ARG A 208 8.25 -9.41 10.98
C ARG A 208 7.77 -8.20 11.77
N LEU A 209 6.77 -7.47 11.27
CA LEU A 209 6.20 -6.32 11.98
C LEU A 209 5.48 -6.73 13.27
N VAL A 210 4.73 -7.83 13.22
CA VAL A 210 4.01 -8.34 14.39
C VAL A 210 4.99 -8.77 15.47
N GLN A 211 6.01 -9.56 15.13
CA GLN A 211 6.97 -10.10 16.07
C GLN A 211 7.88 -9.03 16.69
N GLU A 212 8.32 -8.09 15.88
CA GLU A 212 9.31 -7.09 16.31
C GLU A 212 8.68 -5.85 16.95
N PHE A 213 7.54 -5.38 16.41
CA PHE A 213 6.93 -4.11 16.82
C PHE A 213 5.55 -4.27 17.46
N GLY A 214 5.02 -5.48 17.57
CA GLY A 214 3.69 -5.72 18.16
C GLY A 214 2.56 -5.06 17.35
N VAL A 215 2.71 -4.93 16.02
CA VAL A 215 1.73 -4.28 15.16
C VAL A 215 0.43 -5.07 15.16
N GLN A 216 -0.68 -4.38 15.40
CA GLN A 216 -2.03 -4.92 15.33
C GLN A 216 -2.93 -3.90 14.62
N TYR A 217 -3.65 -4.34 13.59
CA TYR A 217 -4.57 -3.50 12.85
C TYR A 217 -5.99 -3.64 13.39
N ARG A 218 -6.76 -2.56 13.30
CA ARG A 218 -8.19 -2.64 13.57
C ARG A 218 -8.88 -3.54 12.52
N PRO A 219 -9.98 -4.23 12.90
CA PRO A 219 -10.77 -4.97 11.94
C PRO A 219 -11.12 -4.14 10.70
N TYR A 220 -10.94 -4.69 9.51
CA TYR A 220 -11.13 -3.95 8.25
C TYR A 220 -12.54 -3.37 8.13
N ARG A 221 -13.56 -4.08 8.62
CA ARG A 221 -14.95 -3.59 8.66
C ARG A 221 -15.08 -2.26 9.43
N GLU A 222 -14.38 -2.11 10.54
CA GLU A 222 -14.38 -0.86 11.32
C GLU A 222 -13.66 0.26 10.56
N ARG A 223 -12.59 -0.06 9.82
CA ARG A 223 -11.90 0.91 8.96
C ARG A 223 -12.78 1.35 7.79
N VAL A 224 -13.57 0.47 7.19
CA VAL A 224 -14.57 0.84 6.18
C VAL A 224 -15.59 1.81 6.77
N LEU A 225 -16.14 1.53 7.96
CA LEU A 225 -17.06 2.45 8.67
C LEU A 225 -16.41 3.81 8.93
N GLN A 226 -15.15 3.83 9.38
CA GLN A 226 -14.42 5.07 9.59
C GLN A 226 -14.33 5.89 8.30
N ILE A 227 -13.90 5.29 7.18
CA ILE A 227 -13.81 5.96 5.88
C ILE A 227 -15.17 6.50 5.43
N ILE A 228 -16.24 5.69 5.55
CA ILE A 228 -17.60 6.12 5.23
C ILE A 228 -17.95 7.38 6.03
N ASN A 229 -17.71 7.36 7.34
CA ASN A 229 -18.09 8.46 8.22
C ASN A 229 -17.21 9.71 8.01
N ASP A 230 -15.94 9.55 7.68
CA ASP A 230 -15.07 10.68 7.34
C ASP A 230 -15.57 11.38 6.06
N VAL A 231 -15.85 10.61 4.99
CA VAL A 231 -16.42 11.15 3.75
C VAL A 231 -17.78 11.84 3.98
N ARG A 232 -18.66 11.23 4.79
CA ARG A 232 -20.00 11.79 5.08
C ARG A 232 -19.90 13.07 5.92
N ARG A 233 -18.98 13.11 6.87
CA ARG A 233 -18.71 14.32 7.68
C ARG A 233 -18.27 15.49 6.81
N ASP A 234 -17.32 15.27 5.89
CA ASP A 234 -16.84 16.30 4.97
C ASP A 234 -17.93 16.81 4.02
N LYS A 235 -18.94 16.00 3.74
CA LYS A 235 -20.10 16.37 2.91
C LYS A 235 -21.29 16.86 3.72
N GLY A 236 -21.19 16.95 5.04
CA GLY A 236 -22.34 17.34 5.90
C GLY A 236 -23.48 16.31 5.87
N LEU A 237 -23.21 15.05 5.57
CA LEU A 237 -24.19 13.96 5.56
C LEU A 237 -24.30 13.30 6.93
N PRO A 238 -25.47 12.73 7.30
CA PRO A 238 -25.62 11.98 8.54
C PRO A 238 -24.63 10.82 8.64
N LEU A 239 -24.02 10.64 9.81
CA LEU A 239 -23.13 9.50 10.06
C LEU A 239 -23.95 8.20 10.17
N VAL A 240 -23.28 7.06 9.91
CA VAL A 240 -23.86 5.73 10.02
C VAL A 240 -23.07 4.89 11.05
N GLY A 241 -23.70 3.82 11.55
CA GLY A 241 -23.10 2.98 12.59
C GLY A 241 -23.61 1.55 12.52
#